data_6b7a1e947ab05a56b01ab5073ae3ec2b
#
_entry.id   6b7a1e947ab05a56b01ab5073ae3ec2b
#
_cell.length_a   1.000
_cell.length_b   1.000
_cell.length_c   1.000
_cell.angle_alpha   90.00
_cell.angle_beta   90.00
_cell.angle_gamma   90.00
#
_symmetry.space_group_name_H-M   'P 1'
#
loop_
_entity.id
_entity.type
_entity.pdbx_description
1 polymer ?
#
loop_
_entity_poly.entity_id
_entity_poly.type
_entity_poly.pdbx_seq_one_letter_code
_entity_poly.pdbx_strand_id
1 'polypeptide(L)'
;MVPARVPPAPGADAPRPDVPRSDIPGANASVAAPSAAGAAGRRILIVSDAWHPQVNGVVRTLCAVRDEVARLGCTVEVIGPDRFRTVPLPTYPGIRVAVLPGRRLARMAEAFRPDAVHVATEGPLGLAARAWALRVGAGFTTSFHTRFPEYIRARTGLPVGPGYGWLRRFHGAGRGVMVAAPSVRADLAARGFRRILPWSRGVDLRLFRPGPAQPWPFARPVFLCVGRLAVEKDVPGFLRLPLPGTKVVVGDGPQRAALERRFPVARFLGAQHGEALARAYRAADALVFPSRTDTFGLVLLEALACGTPVAARPVAGPLDVLDGAGPGVGALDADLTAAALRALGGDPAACRAHAERFTWPACAAQFLANLVPAWG
;
A
#
# COMPACT_ATOMS: atom_id res chain seq x y z
N MET A 1 -36.74 11.85 20.33
CA MET A 1 -35.62 10.89 20.32
C MET A 1 -34.35 11.65 19.91
N VAL A 2 -33.53 12.03 20.88
CA VAL A 2 -32.33 12.85 20.70
C VAL A 2 -31.21 11.95 20.14
N PRO A 3 -30.46 12.31 19.08
CA PRO A 3 -29.38 11.51 18.59
C PRO A 3 -28.21 11.55 19.59
N ALA A 4 -27.69 10.38 19.93
CA ALA A 4 -26.56 10.18 20.82
C ALA A 4 -25.32 10.93 20.31
N ARG A 5 -24.70 11.76 21.16
CA ARG A 5 -23.41 12.41 20.95
C ARG A 5 -22.34 11.35 20.90
N VAL A 6 -21.60 11.29 19.79
CA VAL A 6 -20.34 10.53 19.67
C VAL A 6 -19.28 11.26 20.50
N PRO A 7 -18.64 10.61 21.47
CA PRO A 7 -17.57 11.23 22.25
C PRO A 7 -16.35 11.53 21.35
N PRO A 8 -15.58 12.60 21.63
CA PRO A 8 -14.35 12.90 20.94
C PRO A 8 -13.31 11.82 21.21
N ALA A 9 -12.51 11.48 20.20
CA ALA A 9 -11.42 10.52 20.31
C ALA A 9 -10.41 10.99 21.37
N PRO A 10 -9.94 10.12 22.27
CA PRO A 10 -8.92 10.46 23.25
C PRO A 10 -7.61 10.86 22.55
N GLY A 11 -6.99 11.92 23.07
CA GLY A 11 -5.86 12.64 22.52
C GLY A 11 -4.68 11.78 22.08
N ALA A 12 -4.16 12.12 20.92
CA ALA A 12 -2.91 11.62 20.36
C ALA A 12 -1.72 12.50 20.78
N ASP A 13 -1.63 12.82 22.07
CA ASP A 13 -0.51 13.57 22.64
C ASP A 13 0.28 12.70 23.61
N ALA A 14 1.07 11.77 23.04
CA ALA A 14 2.28 11.30 23.70
C ALA A 14 3.47 11.73 22.84
N PRO A 15 4.46 12.46 23.38
CA PRO A 15 5.67 12.79 22.63
C PRO A 15 6.37 11.49 22.24
N ARG A 16 6.66 11.35 20.94
CA ARG A 16 7.49 10.25 20.44
C ARG A 16 8.91 10.44 20.96
N PRO A 17 9.60 9.38 21.43
CA PRO A 17 11.02 9.47 21.71
C PRO A 17 11.75 9.87 20.42
N ASP A 18 12.62 10.87 20.53
CA ASP A 18 13.59 11.25 19.50
C ASP A 18 14.52 10.05 19.25
N VAL A 19 14.22 9.28 18.22
CA VAL A 19 15.14 8.27 17.70
C VAL A 19 16.05 9.00 16.71
N PRO A 20 17.37 9.00 16.91
CA PRO A 20 18.30 9.64 15.98
C PRO A 20 18.12 9.00 14.57
N ARG A 21 17.89 9.85 13.58
CA ARG A 21 17.64 9.46 12.17
C ARG A 21 18.88 8.98 11.42
N SER A 22 20.06 8.95 12.06
CA SER A 22 21.36 8.83 11.40
C SER A 22 21.78 7.44 10.93
N ASP A 23 21.13 6.33 11.40
CA ASP A 23 21.64 4.98 11.15
C ASP A 23 20.72 4.02 10.39
N ILE A 24 19.62 4.52 9.79
CA ILE A 24 18.77 3.71 8.94
C ILE A 24 19.12 4.06 7.48
N PRO A 25 19.68 3.14 6.69
CA PRO A 25 19.90 3.40 5.26
C PRO A 25 18.59 3.84 4.63
N GLY A 26 18.62 4.99 3.93
CA GLY A 26 17.46 5.55 3.23
C GLY A 26 16.77 4.50 2.36
N ALA A 27 15.46 4.67 2.11
CA ALA A 27 14.62 3.73 1.35
C ALA A 27 15.16 3.38 -0.05
N ASN A 28 16.17 4.11 -0.51
CA ASN A 28 16.81 4.02 -1.82
C ASN A 28 18.31 3.69 -1.76
N ALA A 29 18.82 3.05 -0.70
CA ALA A 29 20.14 2.44 -0.81
C ALA A 29 20.11 1.50 -2.02
N SER A 30 20.91 1.82 -3.04
CA SER A 30 21.09 1.02 -4.25
C SER A 30 21.56 -0.37 -3.85
N VAL A 31 20.63 -1.27 -3.62
CA VAL A 31 20.92 -2.69 -3.61
C VAL A 31 21.29 -3.01 -5.04
N ALA A 32 22.54 -3.39 -5.29
CA ALA A 32 22.96 -3.86 -6.60
C ALA A 32 21.94 -4.90 -7.07
N ALA A 33 21.31 -4.64 -8.21
CA ALA A 33 20.35 -5.57 -8.77
C ALA A 33 21.04 -6.92 -8.91
N PRO A 34 20.44 -8.04 -8.42
CA PRO A 34 20.99 -9.35 -8.68
C PRO A 34 21.16 -9.46 -10.21
N SER A 35 22.32 -9.93 -10.66
CA SER A 35 22.55 -10.10 -12.09
C SER A 35 21.46 -11.00 -12.64
N ALA A 36 20.92 -10.68 -13.82
CA ALA A 36 19.88 -11.49 -14.47
C ALA A 36 20.31 -12.96 -14.58
N ALA A 37 21.62 -13.22 -14.69
CA ALA A 37 22.20 -14.55 -14.72
C ALA A 37 21.96 -15.39 -13.44
N GLY A 38 21.88 -14.76 -12.26
CA GLY A 38 21.63 -15.48 -11.00
C GLY A 38 20.14 -15.70 -10.66
N ALA A 39 19.22 -15.08 -11.41
CA ALA A 39 17.79 -15.19 -11.18
C ALA A 39 17.09 -16.12 -12.19
N ALA A 40 17.65 -16.27 -13.39
CA ALA A 40 17.05 -17.04 -14.47
C ALA A 40 16.81 -18.51 -14.08
N GLY A 41 15.65 -19.03 -14.47
CA GLY A 41 15.24 -20.41 -14.21
C GLY A 41 14.66 -20.67 -12.82
N ARG A 42 14.76 -19.73 -11.85
CA ARG A 42 14.21 -19.92 -10.51
C ARG A 42 12.68 -19.99 -10.52
N ARG A 43 12.15 -20.91 -9.75
CA ARG A 43 10.71 -21.12 -9.56
C ARG A 43 10.28 -20.46 -8.25
N ILE A 44 9.48 -19.39 -8.34
CA ILE A 44 9.07 -18.59 -7.20
C ILE A 44 7.58 -18.76 -6.96
N LEU A 45 7.21 -19.25 -5.77
CA LEU A 45 5.84 -19.36 -5.33
C LEU A 45 5.46 -18.16 -4.48
N ILE A 46 4.43 -17.42 -4.90
CA ILE A 46 3.82 -16.34 -4.13
C ILE A 46 2.43 -16.80 -3.67
N VAL A 47 2.14 -16.70 -2.37
CA VAL A 47 0.81 -17.02 -1.83
C VAL A 47 0.19 -15.76 -1.24
N SER A 48 -1.02 -15.41 -1.67
CA SER A 48 -1.69 -14.19 -1.25
C SER A 48 -3.21 -14.35 -1.14
N ASP A 49 -3.80 -13.85 -0.05
CA ASP A 49 -5.26 -13.67 0.09
C ASP A 49 -5.76 -12.43 -0.69
N ALA A 50 -4.86 -11.49 -0.98
CA ALA A 50 -5.13 -10.33 -1.82
C ALA A 50 -4.67 -10.62 -3.25
N TRP A 51 -5.60 -11.02 -4.10
CA TRP A 51 -5.38 -11.34 -5.52
C TRP A 51 -6.65 -11.05 -6.32
N HIS A 52 -6.58 -11.21 -7.65
CA HIS A 52 -7.75 -11.02 -8.50
C HIS A 52 -9.01 -11.75 -8.00
N PRO A 53 -10.21 -11.18 -8.18
CA PRO A 53 -10.54 -9.93 -8.88
C PRO A 53 -10.40 -8.65 -8.01
N GLN A 54 -9.80 -8.72 -6.82
CA GLN A 54 -9.61 -7.54 -5.95
C GLN A 54 -8.70 -6.51 -6.62
N VAL A 55 -9.03 -5.22 -6.43
CA VAL A 55 -8.20 -4.09 -6.87
C VAL A 55 -7.75 -3.31 -5.64
N ASN A 56 -6.49 -3.47 -5.26
CA ASN A 56 -5.87 -2.75 -4.13
C ASN A 56 -4.35 -2.68 -4.31
N GLY A 57 -3.67 -1.94 -3.42
CA GLY A 57 -2.23 -1.73 -3.49
C GLY A 57 -1.40 -3.01 -3.37
N VAL A 58 -1.88 -4.03 -2.65
CA VAL A 58 -1.19 -5.33 -2.52
C VAL A 58 -1.23 -6.08 -3.86
N VAL A 59 -2.40 -6.21 -4.47
CA VAL A 59 -2.58 -6.86 -5.78
C VAL A 59 -1.73 -6.18 -6.83
N ARG A 60 -1.76 -4.83 -6.91
CA ARG A 60 -0.93 -4.06 -7.85
C ARG A 60 0.56 -4.34 -7.66
N THR A 61 1.03 -4.35 -6.41
CA THR A 61 2.43 -4.64 -6.09
C THR A 61 2.82 -6.05 -6.54
N LEU A 62 2.02 -7.05 -6.17
CA LEU A 62 2.32 -8.44 -6.50
C LEU A 62 2.25 -8.71 -8.01
N CYS A 63 1.31 -8.10 -8.74
CA CYS A 63 1.27 -8.19 -10.21
C CYS A 63 2.52 -7.58 -10.84
N ALA A 64 2.88 -6.37 -10.45
CA ALA A 64 4.06 -5.70 -11.01
C ALA A 64 5.34 -6.48 -10.71
N VAL A 65 5.51 -6.96 -9.48
CA VAL A 65 6.69 -7.76 -9.10
C VAL A 65 6.71 -9.09 -9.85
N ARG A 66 5.58 -9.80 -9.97
CA ARG A 66 5.47 -11.03 -10.77
C ARG A 66 5.97 -10.79 -12.20
N ASP A 67 5.46 -9.73 -12.83
CA ASP A 67 5.75 -9.42 -14.23
C ASP A 67 7.22 -9.02 -14.43
N GLU A 68 7.78 -8.20 -13.52
CA GLU A 68 9.20 -7.83 -13.57
C GLU A 68 10.12 -9.03 -13.32
N VAL A 69 9.81 -9.86 -12.33
CA VAL A 69 10.57 -11.06 -11.98
C VAL A 69 10.52 -12.10 -13.13
N ALA A 70 9.35 -12.22 -13.80
CA ALA A 70 9.21 -13.06 -14.99
C ALA A 70 10.06 -12.55 -16.16
N ARG A 71 10.17 -11.21 -16.35
CA ARG A 71 11.09 -10.63 -17.38
C ARG A 71 12.56 -10.92 -17.09
N LEU A 72 12.93 -11.16 -15.83
CA LEU A 72 14.27 -11.58 -15.43
C LEU A 72 14.50 -13.12 -15.60
N GLY A 73 13.56 -13.83 -16.23
CA GLY A 73 13.68 -15.25 -16.54
C GLY A 73 13.24 -16.20 -15.42
N CYS A 74 12.61 -15.73 -14.36
CA CYS A 74 12.03 -16.57 -13.32
C CYS A 74 10.65 -17.12 -13.74
N THR A 75 10.31 -18.32 -13.28
CA THR A 75 8.95 -18.84 -13.35
C THR A 75 8.22 -18.49 -12.06
N VAL A 76 7.16 -17.68 -12.14
CA VAL A 76 6.40 -17.23 -10.97
C VAL A 76 5.00 -17.83 -10.98
N GLU A 77 4.66 -18.57 -9.94
CA GLU A 77 3.29 -19.06 -9.67
C GLU A 77 2.69 -18.25 -8.52
N VAL A 78 1.46 -17.76 -8.71
CA VAL A 78 0.71 -17.07 -7.67
C VAL A 78 -0.50 -17.93 -7.27
N ILE A 79 -0.56 -18.32 -6.01
CA ILE A 79 -1.72 -18.98 -5.42
C ILE A 79 -2.57 -17.94 -4.72
N GLY A 80 -3.69 -17.58 -5.35
CA GLY A 80 -4.68 -16.61 -4.87
C GLY A 80 -6.04 -17.22 -4.56
N PRO A 81 -6.99 -16.44 -4.04
CA PRO A 81 -8.35 -16.88 -3.69
C PRO A 81 -9.16 -17.35 -4.92
N ASP A 82 -8.82 -16.88 -6.11
CA ASP A 82 -9.42 -17.29 -7.39
C ASP A 82 -9.33 -18.80 -7.67
N ARG A 83 -8.38 -19.46 -7.02
CA ARG A 83 -8.14 -20.91 -7.16
C ARG A 83 -8.96 -21.76 -6.17
N PHE A 84 -9.81 -21.15 -5.32
CA PHE A 84 -10.49 -21.79 -4.22
C PHE A 84 -11.98 -21.45 -4.16
N ARG A 85 -12.75 -22.25 -3.41
CA ARG A 85 -14.06 -21.79 -2.94
C ARG A 85 -13.86 -20.67 -1.94
N THR A 86 -14.61 -19.59 -2.07
CA THR A 86 -14.44 -18.40 -1.25
C THR A 86 -15.77 -17.93 -0.66
N VAL A 87 -15.69 -17.30 0.51
CA VAL A 87 -16.79 -16.59 1.16
C VAL A 87 -16.45 -15.12 1.29
N PRO A 88 -17.44 -14.20 1.24
CA PRO A 88 -17.20 -12.80 1.48
C PRO A 88 -16.81 -12.56 2.95
N LEU A 89 -15.89 -11.64 3.19
CA LEU A 89 -15.57 -11.20 4.55
C LEU A 89 -16.72 -10.34 5.09
N PRO A 90 -17.28 -10.64 6.29
CA PRO A 90 -18.49 -9.97 6.78
C PRO A 90 -18.44 -8.44 6.79
N THR A 91 -17.29 -7.85 7.14
CA THR A 91 -17.07 -6.39 7.18
C THR A 91 -16.64 -5.80 5.84
N TYR A 92 -16.27 -6.64 4.86
CA TYR A 92 -15.79 -6.28 3.53
C TYR A 92 -16.25 -7.30 2.48
N PRO A 93 -17.50 -7.23 2.02
CA PRO A 93 -18.04 -8.21 1.05
C PRO A 93 -17.23 -8.31 -0.26
N GLY A 94 -16.55 -7.23 -0.65
CA GLY A 94 -15.65 -7.21 -1.80
C GLY A 94 -14.32 -7.95 -1.59
N ILE A 95 -14.00 -8.32 -0.34
CA ILE A 95 -12.85 -9.17 -0.02
C ILE A 95 -13.37 -10.58 0.21
N ARG A 96 -12.92 -11.52 -0.61
CA ARG A 96 -13.30 -12.93 -0.51
C ARG A 96 -12.14 -13.73 0.05
N VAL A 97 -12.42 -14.57 1.03
CA VAL A 97 -11.42 -15.42 1.70
C VAL A 97 -11.62 -16.88 1.33
N ALA A 98 -10.52 -17.60 1.11
CA ALA A 98 -10.55 -19.02 0.75
C ALA A 98 -11.02 -19.88 1.93
N VAL A 99 -11.86 -20.87 1.65
CA VAL A 99 -12.38 -21.82 2.63
C VAL A 99 -11.53 -23.10 2.63
N LEU A 100 -10.97 -23.45 3.80
CA LEU A 100 -10.19 -24.68 4.02
C LEU A 100 -9.10 -24.94 2.95
N PRO A 101 -8.23 -23.95 2.64
CA PRO A 101 -7.33 -24.06 1.50
C PRO A 101 -6.19 -25.08 1.69
N GLY A 102 -5.91 -25.54 2.90
CA GLY A 102 -4.68 -26.23 3.28
C GLY A 102 -4.26 -27.41 2.41
N ARG A 103 -5.15 -28.41 2.20
CA ARG A 103 -4.82 -29.60 1.39
C ARG A 103 -4.60 -29.29 -0.09
N ARG A 104 -5.43 -28.40 -0.65
CA ARG A 104 -5.31 -28.00 -2.07
C ARG A 104 -4.06 -27.15 -2.31
N LEU A 105 -3.81 -26.19 -1.42
CA LEU A 105 -2.60 -25.37 -1.48
C LEU A 105 -1.33 -26.24 -1.40
N ALA A 106 -1.26 -27.18 -0.47
CA ALA A 106 -0.13 -28.06 -0.33
C ALA A 106 0.16 -28.83 -1.62
N ARG A 107 -0.87 -29.46 -2.23
CA ARG A 107 -0.72 -30.17 -3.51
C ARG A 107 -0.22 -29.25 -4.64
N MET A 108 -0.72 -28.01 -4.71
CA MET A 108 -0.28 -27.05 -5.73
C MET A 108 1.19 -26.63 -5.50
N ALA A 109 1.58 -26.36 -4.26
CA ALA A 109 2.94 -26.00 -3.92
C ALA A 109 3.94 -27.16 -4.19
N GLU A 110 3.57 -28.37 -3.82
CA GLU A 110 4.37 -29.60 -4.07
C GLU A 110 4.51 -29.89 -5.58
N ALA A 111 3.45 -29.73 -6.36
CA ALA A 111 3.46 -29.89 -7.81
C ALA A 111 4.32 -28.81 -8.49
N PHE A 112 4.30 -27.58 -7.98
CA PHE A 112 5.10 -26.48 -8.52
C PHE A 112 6.59 -26.62 -8.18
N ARG A 113 6.99 -27.30 -7.10
CA ARG A 113 8.40 -27.44 -6.63
C ARG A 113 9.15 -26.10 -6.61
N PRO A 114 8.77 -25.15 -5.74
CA PRO A 114 9.37 -23.84 -5.72
C PRO A 114 10.80 -23.86 -5.20
N ASP A 115 11.69 -23.05 -5.80
CA ASP A 115 13.02 -22.75 -5.26
C ASP A 115 12.98 -21.67 -4.17
N ALA A 116 11.94 -20.85 -4.18
CA ALA A 116 11.67 -19.84 -3.15
C ALA A 116 10.17 -19.67 -2.92
N VAL A 117 9.80 -19.41 -1.67
CA VAL A 117 8.40 -19.22 -1.24
C VAL A 117 8.25 -17.87 -0.57
N HIS A 118 7.23 -17.11 -1.01
CA HIS A 118 6.83 -15.85 -0.41
C HIS A 118 5.37 -15.89 0.01
N VAL A 119 5.10 -15.69 1.31
CA VAL A 119 3.75 -15.59 1.87
C VAL A 119 3.41 -14.12 2.04
N ALA A 120 2.63 -13.58 1.10
CA ALA A 120 2.41 -12.13 0.98
C ALA A 120 1.37 -11.58 1.94
N THR A 121 0.48 -12.40 2.48
CA THR A 121 -0.61 -11.96 3.37
C THR A 121 -0.85 -12.94 4.50
N GLU A 122 -1.55 -12.48 5.55
CA GLU A 122 -1.75 -13.20 6.80
C GLU A 122 -3.11 -13.92 6.90
N GLY A 123 -3.89 -13.93 5.82
CA GLY A 123 -5.21 -14.55 5.78
C GLY A 123 -5.18 -16.09 5.69
N PRO A 124 -6.33 -16.73 5.37
CA PRO A 124 -6.43 -18.20 5.33
C PRO A 124 -5.43 -18.87 4.38
N LEU A 125 -5.13 -18.25 3.21
CA LEU A 125 -4.11 -18.77 2.29
C LEU A 125 -2.71 -18.62 2.87
N GLY A 126 -2.40 -17.45 3.46
CA GLY A 126 -1.12 -17.24 4.12
C GLY A 126 -0.89 -18.19 5.29
N LEU A 127 -1.90 -18.42 6.11
CA LEU A 127 -1.85 -19.40 7.20
C LEU A 127 -1.62 -20.83 6.68
N ALA A 128 -2.30 -21.21 5.60
CA ALA A 128 -2.14 -22.53 4.97
C ALA A 128 -0.74 -22.71 4.38
N ALA A 129 -0.22 -21.69 3.68
CA ALA A 129 1.13 -21.70 3.12
C ALA A 129 2.20 -21.80 4.20
N ARG A 130 2.07 -20.99 5.28
CA ARG A 130 2.95 -21.07 6.44
C ARG A 130 2.92 -22.45 7.09
N ALA A 131 1.74 -23.04 7.29
CA ALA A 131 1.61 -24.37 7.88
C ALA A 131 2.23 -25.45 7.00
N TRP A 132 2.03 -25.37 5.69
CA TRP A 132 2.66 -26.27 4.72
C TRP A 132 4.19 -26.15 4.76
N ALA A 133 4.72 -24.93 4.63
CA ALA A 133 6.17 -24.69 4.62
C ALA A 133 6.84 -25.21 5.89
N LEU A 134 6.27 -24.96 7.07
CA LEU A 134 6.79 -25.47 8.35
C LEU A 134 6.75 -27.00 8.42
N ARG A 135 5.69 -27.63 7.89
CA ARG A 135 5.57 -29.10 7.90
C ARG A 135 6.63 -29.79 7.03
N VAL A 136 6.96 -29.19 5.86
CA VAL A 136 7.93 -29.78 4.94
C VAL A 136 9.35 -29.23 5.13
N GLY A 137 9.58 -28.37 6.10
CA GLY A 137 10.88 -27.76 6.38
C GLY A 137 11.30 -26.69 5.37
N ALA A 138 10.38 -26.19 4.53
CA ALA A 138 10.69 -25.18 3.54
C ALA A 138 10.94 -23.80 4.15
N GLY A 139 12.03 -23.14 3.74
CA GLY A 139 12.29 -21.73 4.02
C GLY A 139 11.30 -20.84 3.27
N PHE A 140 10.82 -19.76 3.93
CA PHE A 140 9.93 -18.78 3.28
C PHE A 140 10.16 -17.38 3.82
N THR A 141 9.81 -16.39 3.01
CA THR A 141 9.71 -14.99 3.40
C THR A 141 8.26 -14.56 3.50
N THR A 142 8.01 -13.46 4.21
CA THR A 142 6.67 -12.86 4.34
C THR A 142 6.71 -11.37 4.00
N SER A 143 5.56 -10.73 3.86
CA SER A 143 5.47 -9.28 3.76
C SER A 143 4.39 -8.68 4.65
N PHE A 144 4.67 -7.50 5.18
CA PHE A 144 3.73 -6.72 5.96
C PHE A 144 3.17 -5.59 5.08
N HIS A 145 1.94 -5.74 4.61
CA HIS A 145 1.31 -4.80 3.71
C HIS A 145 0.31 -3.87 4.39
N THR A 146 -0.32 -4.32 5.48
CA THR A 146 -1.49 -3.64 6.05
C THR A 146 -1.43 -3.63 7.57
N ARG A 147 -1.67 -2.47 8.16
CA ARG A 147 -1.80 -2.31 9.62
C ARG A 147 -3.17 -2.83 10.10
N PHE A 148 -3.42 -4.12 9.97
CA PHE A 148 -4.70 -4.73 10.38
C PHE A 148 -5.10 -4.43 11.83
N PRO A 149 -4.18 -4.43 12.83
CA PRO A 149 -4.55 -4.07 14.19
C PRO A 149 -5.16 -2.69 14.31
N GLU A 150 -4.64 -1.69 13.59
CA GLU A 150 -5.19 -0.34 13.54
C GLU A 150 -6.56 -0.29 12.85
N TYR A 151 -6.74 -1.08 11.79
CA TYR A 151 -8.03 -1.18 11.10
C TYR A 151 -9.11 -1.80 11.99
N ILE A 152 -8.76 -2.83 12.75
CA ILE A 152 -9.65 -3.44 13.75
C ILE A 152 -9.96 -2.42 14.84
N ARG A 153 -8.95 -1.76 15.40
CA ARG A 153 -9.15 -0.72 16.43
C ARG A 153 -10.07 0.39 15.96
N ALA A 154 -9.88 0.89 14.75
CA ALA A 154 -10.71 1.97 14.20
C ALA A 154 -12.20 1.60 14.10
N ARG A 155 -12.53 0.32 14.02
CA ARG A 155 -13.91 -0.18 13.91
C ARG A 155 -14.51 -0.68 15.22
N THR A 156 -13.68 -1.26 16.09
CA THR A 156 -14.14 -2.00 17.28
C THR A 156 -13.68 -1.36 18.59
N GLY A 157 -12.73 -0.43 18.54
CA GLY A 157 -12.08 0.13 19.73
C GLY A 157 -11.09 -0.82 20.44
N LEU A 158 -10.93 -2.06 19.96
CA LEU A 158 -10.05 -3.06 20.59
C LEU A 158 -8.57 -2.62 20.59
N PRO A 159 -7.78 -2.96 21.61
CA PRO A 159 -6.36 -2.63 21.69
C PRO A 159 -5.57 -3.35 20.58
N VAL A 160 -4.55 -2.69 20.04
CA VAL A 160 -3.72 -3.24 18.94
C VAL A 160 -2.72 -4.30 19.36
N GLY A 161 -2.36 -4.34 20.66
CA GLY A 161 -1.31 -5.22 21.20
C GLY A 161 -1.47 -6.70 20.86
N PRO A 162 -2.62 -7.33 21.13
CA PRO A 162 -2.87 -8.73 20.79
C PRO A 162 -2.73 -9.00 19.29
N GLY A 163 -3.21 -8.10 18.44
CA GLY A 163 -3.07 -8.19 16.98
C GLY A 163 -1.61 -8.21 16.55
N TYR A 164 -0.78 -7.32 17.09
CA TYR A 164 0.66 -7.32 16.82
C TYR A 164 1.38 -8.54 17.39
N GLY A 165 0.95 -9.07 18.53
CA GLY A 165 1.46 -10.32 19.09
C GLY A 165 1.25 -11.50 18.14
N TRP A 166 0.05 -11.59 17.56
CA TRP A 166 -0.29 -12.60 16.55
C TRP A 166 0.52 -12.41 15.25
N LEU A 167 0.61 -11.19 14.72
CA LEU A 167 1.40 -10.88 13.53
C LEU A 167 2.88 -11.22 13.74
N ARG A 168 3.45 -10.87 14.89
CA ARG A 168 4.83 -11.21 15.22
C ARG A 168 5.07 -12.72 15.21
N ARG A 169 4.12 -13.52 15.76
CA ARG A 169 4.20 -14.98 15.69
C ARG A 169 4.07 -15.50 14.26
N PHE A 170 3.19 -14.90 13.46
CA PHE A 170 3.00 -15.28 12.06
C PHE A 170 4.28 -15.06 11.25
N HIS A 171 4.79 -13.84 11.22
CA HIS A 171 5.98 -13.45 10.44
C HIS A 171 7.28 -14.04 11.01
N GLY A 172 7.36 -14.20 12.32
CA GLY A 172 8.56 -14.73 13.00
C GLY A 172 8.92 -16.18 12.64
N ALA A 173 7.99 -16.93 12.07
CA ALA A 173 8.25 -18.27 11.56
C ALA A 173 8.98 -18.27 10.21
N GLY A 174 8.88 -17.17 9.44
CA GLY A 174 9.62 -16.99 8.19
C GLY A 174 11.07 -16.58 8.40
N ARG A 175 11.87 -16.60 7.34
CA ARG A 175 13.27 -16.19 7.33
C ARG A 175 13.44 -14.66 7.24
N GLY A 176 12.39 -13.93 6.92
CA GLY A 176 12.37 -12.48 6.89
C GLY A 176 10.96 -11.94 6.59
N VAL A 177 10.67 -10.71 7.06
CA VAL A 177 9.45 -9.98 6.75
C VAL A 177 9.79 -8.73 5.95
N MET A 178 9.27 -8.65 4.73
CA MET A 178 9.49 -7.53 3.80
C MET A 178 8.54 -6.38 4.13
N VAL A 179 9.07 -5.17 4.28
CA VAL A 179 8.31 -3.97 4.70
C VAL A 179 8.73 -2.78 3.85
N ALA A 180 7.74 -2.06 3.29
CA ALA A 180 8.00 -1.01 2.33
C ALA A 180 8.62 0.25 2.96
N ALA A 181 7.96 0.78 3.97
CA ALA A 181 8.23 2.10 4.51
C ALA A 181 9.24 2.03 5.67
N PRO A 182 10.29 2.87 5.68
CA PRO A 182 11.26 2.94 6.78
C PRO A 182 10.60 3.17 8.14
N SER A 183 9.63 4.09 8.22
CA SER A 183 8.90 4.38 9.45
C SER A 183 8.12 3.17 9.98
N VAL A 184 7.55 2.35 9.07
CA VAL A 184 6.86 1.10 9.44
C VAL A 184 7.85 0.06 9.91
N ARG A 185 9.05 -0.02 9.29
CA ARG A 185 10.12 -0.93 9.74
C ARG A 185 10.54 -0.60 11.17
N ALA A 186 10.76 0.68 11.48
CA ALA A 186 11.11 1.13 12.83
C ALA A 186 10.01 0.80 13.85
N ASP A 187 8.74 1.03 13.53
CA ASP A 187 7.61 0.70 14.40
C ASP A 187 7.51 -0.82 14.66
N LEU A 188 7.67 -1.65 13.63
CA LEU A 188 7.68 -3.10 13.79
C LEU A 188 8.88 -3.60 14.60
N ALA A 189 10.07 -3.03 14.40
CA ALA A 189 11.24 -3.34 15.20
C ALA A 189 11.03 -3.02 16.68
N ALA A 190 10.48 -1.84 17.00
CA ALA A 190 10.10 -1.45 18.36
C ALA A 190 9.07 -2.39 18.99
N ARG A 191 8.23 -3.05 18.17
CA ARG A 191 7.27 -4.08 18.60
C ARG A 191 7.85 -5.49 18.69
N GLY A 192 9.19 -5.64 18.50
CA GLY A 192 9.89 -6.91 18.64
C GLY A 192 9.83 -7.82 17.41
N PHE A 193 9.48 -7.29 16.24
CA PHE A 193 9.67 -8.04 15.00
C PHE A 193 11.17 -8.15 14.68
N ARG A 194 11.57 -9.28 14.15
CA ARG A 194 12.97 -9.57 13.79
C ARG A 194 13.09 -9.84 12.30
N ARG A 195 14.32 -9.71 11.73
CA ARG A 195 14.60 -9.98 10.31
C ARG A 195 13.67 -9.19 9.39
N ILE A 196 13.54 -7.88 9.66
CA ILE A 196 12.77 -6.95 8.86
C ILE A 196 13.61 -6.55 7.64
N LEU A 197 13.09 -6.83 6.44
CA LEU A 197 13.78 -6.61 5.17
C LEU A 197 13.16 -5.40 4.44
N PRO A 198 13.97 -4.50 3.88
CA PRO A 198 13.45 -3.40 3.07
C PRO A 198 12.89 -3.95 1.74
N TRP A 199 11.71 -3.48 1.37
CA TRP A 199 11.11 -3.80 0.08
C TRP A 199 10.25 -2.64 -0.40
N SER A 200 10.83 -1.76 -1.21
CA SER A 200 10.17 -0.54 -1.69
C SER A 200 8.95 -0.85 -2.60
N ARG A 201 8.38 0.20 -3.14
CA ARG A 201 7.31 0.11 -4.14
C ARG A 201 7.76 0.82 -5.40
N GLY A 202 7.05 0.58 -6.49
CA GLY A 202 7.25 1.28 -7.74
C GLY A 202 5.97 1.95 -8.24
N VAL A 203 6.12 2.73 -9.26
CA VAL A 203 5.03 3.33 -10.04
C VAL A 203 5.26 3.05 -11.52
N ASP A 204 4.19 2.87 -12.28
CA ASP A 204 4.26 2.73 -13.73
C ASP A 204 4.47 4.12 -14.38
N LEU A 205 5.73 4.44 -14.61
CA LEU A 205 6.14 5.73 -15.19
C LEU A 205 5.78 5.89 -16.67
N ARG A 206 5.33 4.84 -17.35
CA ARG A 206 4.83 4.91 -18.72
C ARG A 206 3.36 5.31 -18.74
N LEU A 207 2.58 4.76 -17.84
CA LEU A 207 1.17 5.05 -17.65
C LEU A 207 0.98 6.40 -16.94
N PHE A 208 1.59 6.55 -15.78
CA PHE A 208 1.54 7.76 -14.95
C PHE A 208 2.70 8.67 -15.37
N ARG A 209 2.39 9.68 -16.16
CA ARG A 209 3.36 10.64 -16.69
C ARG A 209 2.71 12.01 -16.93
N PRO A 210 3.47 13.10 -16.92
CA PRO A 210 2.97 14.38 -17.36
C PRO A 210 2.45 14.28 -18.80
N GLY A 211 1.46 15.07 -19.12
CA GLY A 211 0.84 15.08 -20.44
C GLY A 211 -0.31 16.07 -20.49
N PRO A 212 -1.00 16.20 -21.63
CA PRO A 212 -2.09 17.12 -21.76
C PRO A 212 -3.18 16.77 -20.73
N ALA A 213 -3.49 17.73 -19.87
CA ALA A 213 -4.64 17.64 -19.00
C ALA A 213 -5.90 17.79 -19.88
N GLN A 214 -6.85 16.86 -19.78
CA GLN A 214 -8.22 17.15 -20.16
C GLN A 214 -8.82 17.97 -19.01
N PRO A 215 -9.00 19.30 -19.18
CA PRO A 215 -9.53 20.11 -18.11
C PRO A 215 -10.94 19.64 -17.79
N TRP A 216 -11.18 19.39 -16.51
CA TRP A 216 -12.54 19.19 -16.04
C TRP A 216 -13.31 20.51 -16.08
N PRO A 217 -14.62 20.50 -16.34
CA PRO A 217 -15.46 21.69 -16.30
C PRO A 217 -15.74 22.10 -14.84
N PHE A 218 -14.71 22.13 -14.01
CA PHE A 218 -14.81 22.42 -12.58
C PHE A 218 -14.05 23.69 -12.24
N ALA A 219 -14.56 24.44 -11.26
CA ALA A 219 -13.87 25.60 -10.72
C ALA A 219 -12.52 25.19 -10.10
N ARG A 220 -11.47 25.88 -10.48
CA ARG A 220 -10.13 25.68 -9.94
C ARG A 220 -9.92 26.50 -8.64
N PRO A 221 -9.02 26.10 -7.77
CA PRO A 221 -8.18 24.89 -7.87
C PRO A 221 -8.99 23.61 -7.67
N VAL A 222 -8.53 22.50 -8.27
CA VAL A 222 -9.12 21.18 -8.14
C VAL A 222 -8.29 20.33 -7.19
N PHE A 223 -8.88 19.95 -6.07
CA PHE A 223 -8.28 19.05 -5.10
C PHE A 223 -8.81 17.64 -5.30
N LEU A 224 -7.90 16.70 -5.53
CA LEU A 224 -8.22 15.31 -5.84
C LEU A 224 -7.96 14.41 -4.63
N CYS A 225 -8.89 13.52 -4.33
CA CYS A 225 -8.67 12.38 -3.43
C CYS A 225 -8.90 11.07 -4.18
N VAL A 226 -7.93 10.17 -4.12
CA VAL A 226 -7.98 8.87 -4.81
C VAL A 226 -7.86 7.73 -3.83
N GLY A 227 -8.77 6.76 -3.91
CA GLY A 227 -8.67 5.55 -3.12
C GLY A 227 -10.01 4.89 -2.80
N ARG A 228 -9.95 3.80 -2.04
CA ARG A 228 -11.15 3.12 -1.55
C ARG A 228 -11.95 4.04 -0.63
N LEU A 229 -13.26 4.09 -0.82
CA LEU A 229 -14.16 4.88 0.04
C LEU A 229 -14.54 4.07 1.29
N ALA A 230 -13.63 4.04 2.25
CA ALA A 230 -13.73 3.27 3.49
C ALA A 230 -13.23 4.09 4.70
N VAL A 231 -13.61 3.66 5.91
CA VAL A 231 -13.37 4.40 7.16
C VAL A 231 -11.89 4.76 7.35
N GLU A 232 -11.00 3.84 7.07
CA GLU A 232 -9.55 4.00 7.22
C GLU A 232 -8.93 5.05 6.30
N LYS A 233 -9.62 5.44 5.23
CA LYS A 233 -9.15 6.45 4.27
C LYS A 233 -9.53 7.88 4.63
N ASP A 234 -10.38 8.08 5.63
CA ASP A 234 -10.82 9.39 6.13
C ASP A 234 -11.26 10.38 5.01
N VAL A 235 -11.96 9.86 3.99
CA VAL A 235 -12.51 10.71 2.91
C VAL A 235 -13.42 11.82 3.45
N PRO A 236 -14.26 11.59 4.49
CA PRO A 236 -14.99 12.68 5.15
C PRO A 236 -14.09 13.79 5.70
N GLY A 237 -12.89 13.45 6.18
CA GLY A 237 -11.88 14.42 6.63
C GLY A 237 -11.46 15.37 5.51
N PHE A 238 -11.21 14.84 4.30
CA PHE A 238 -10.94 15.65 3.11
C PHE A 238 -12.12 16.52 2.71
N LEU A 239 -13.32 15.95 2.67
CA LEU A 239 -14.51 16.64 2.17
C LEU A 239 -14.93 17.82 3.06
N ARG A 240 -14.60 17.81 4.35
CA ARG A 240 -14.87 18.92 5.30
C ARG A 240 -13.84 20.05 5.26
N LEU A 241 -12.70 19.88 4.60
CA LEU A 241 -11.68 20.92 4.58
C LEU A 241 -12.24 22.21 3.95
N PRO A 242 -11.98 23.39 4.52
CA PRO A 242 -12.41 24.67 3.95
C PRO A 242 -11.48 25.09 2.79
N LEU A 243 -11.53 24.33 1.71
CA LEU A 243 -10.68 24.57 0.53
C LEU A 243 -11.49 25.34 -0.53
N PRO A 244 -10.85 26.29 -1.24
CA PRO A 244 -11.46 26.94 -2.40
C PRO A 244 -11.60 25.97 -3.57
N GLY A 245 -12.40 26.33 -4.57
CA GLY A 245 -12.51 25.53 -5.80
C GLY A 245 -13.27 24.22 -5.62
N THR A 246 -12.83 23.17 -6.29
CA THR A 246 -13.59 21.92 -6.40
C THR A 246 -12.86 20.75 -5.73
N LYS A 247 -13.60 19.97 -4.94
CA LYS A 247 -13.16 18.69 -4.38
C LYS A 247 -13.64 17.54 -5.28
N VAL A 248 -12.70 16.74 -5.76
CA VAL A 248 -12.97 15.58 -6.62
C VAL A 248 -12.55 14.31 -5.90
N VAL A 249 -13.38 13.30 -5.94
CA VAL A 249 -13.12 11.98 -5.36
C VAL A 249 -13.16 10.92 -6.44
N VAL A 250 -12.05 10.19 -6.58
CA VAL A 250 -11.92 9.04 -7.47
C VAL A 250 -11.78 7.78 -6.64
N GLY A 251 -12.69 6.86 -6.83
CA GLY A 251 -12.71 5.58 -6.13
C GLY A 251 -14.10 5.08 -5.85
N ASP A 252 -14.17 3.89 -5.26
CA ASP A 252 -15.40 3.25 -4.85
C ASP A 252 -15.23 2.57 -3.48
N GLY A 253 -16.34 2.22 -2.85
CA GLY A 253 -16.30 1.53 -1.58
C GLY A 253 -17.59 1.68 -0.77
N PRO A 254 -17.65 1.03 0.41
CA PRO A 254 -18.88 0.94 1.20
C PRO A 254 -19.44 2.30 1.67
N GLN A 255 -18.62 3.34 1.72
CA GLN A 255 -19.06 4.68 2.14
C GLN A 255 -19.59 5.55 1.00
N ARG A 256 -19.46 5.15 -0.28
CA ARG A 256 -19.76 6.01 -1.43
C ARG A 256 -21.13 6.67 -1.36
N ALA A 257 -22.19 5.89 -1.30
CA ALA A 257 -23.56 6.43 -1.31
C ALA A 257 -23.84 7.38 -0.13
N ALA A 258 -23.26 7.10 1.04
CA ALA A 258 -23.41 7.98 2.21
C ALA A 258 -22.63 9.29 2.03
N LEU A 259 -21.45 9.24 1.42
CA LEU A 259 -20.61 10.42 1.15
C LEU A 259 -21.24 11.32 0.09
N GLU A 260 -21.75 10.76 -1.01
CA GLU A 260 -22.44 11.50 -2.07
C GLU A 260 -23.65 12.27 -1.52
N ARG A 261 -24.48 11.63 -0.68
CA ARG A 261 -25.60 12.30 -0.01
C ARG A 261 -25.16 13.39 0.95
N ARG A 262 -24.09 13.17 1.70
CA ARG A 262 -23.63 14.11 2.74
C ARG A 262 -22.87 15.32 2.17
N PHE A 263 -22.21 15.15 1.03
CA PHE A 263 -21.36 16.16 0.40
C PHE A 263 -21.74 16.37 -1.08
N PRO A 264 -22.93 16.86 -1.38
CA PRO A 264 -23.48 16.96 -2.75
C PRO A 264 -22.70 17.92 -3.66
N VAL A 265 -21.93 18.85 -3.08
CA VAL A 265 -21.09 19.81 -3.83
C VAL A 265 -19.82 19.14 -4.37
N ALA A 266 -19.33 18.06 -3.72
CA ALA A 266 -18.16 17.33 -4.17
C ALA A 266 -18.45 16.50 -5.44
N ARG A 267 -17.44 16.26 -6.24
CA ARG A 267 -17.56 15.50 -7.49
C ARG A 267 -17.02 14.08 -7.29
N PHE A 268 -17.89 13.09 -7.38
CA PHE A 268 -17.53 11.67 -7.27
C PHE A 268 -17.51 11.04 -8.67
N LEU A 269 -16.33 10.63 -9.12
CA LEU A 269 -16.12 10.07 -10.47
C LEU A 269 -16.14 8.54 -10.51
N GLY A 270 -16.38 7.90 -9.37
CA GLY A 270 -16.29 6.44 -9.27
C GLY A 270 -14.87 5.91 -9.38
N ALA A 271 -14.73 4.59 -9.45
CA ALA A 271 -13.43 3.95 -9.65
C ALA A 271 -12.90 4.23 -11.06
N GLN A 272 -11.66 4.70 -11.14
CA GLN A 272 -10.94 4.92 -12.41
C GLN A 272 -9.70 4.05 -12.45
N HIS A 273 -9.32 3.61 -13.63
CA HIS A 273 -8.17 2.74 -13.87
C HIS A 273 -7.38 3.16 -15.11
N GLY A 274 -6.14 2.73 -15.21
CA GLY A 274 -5.29 2.95 -16.37
C GLY A 274 -5.22 4.44 -16.74
N GLU A 275 -5.36 4.74 -18.03
CA GLU A 275 -5.25 6.09 -18.56
C GLU A 275 -6.33 7.06 -18.01
N ALA A 276 -7.53 6.57 -17.68
CA ALA A 276 -8.57 7.40 -17.07
C ALA A 276 -8.14 7.92 -15.67
N LEU A 277 -7.47 7.08 -14.88
CA LEU A 277 -6.90 7.48 -13.60
C LEU A 277 -5.71 8.43 -13.78
N ALA A 278 -4.83 8.17 -14.74
CA ALA A 278 -3.72 9.06 -15.04
C ALA A 278 -4.19 10.47 -15.47
N ARG A 279 -5.25 10.52 -16.30
CA ARG A 279 -5.92 11.80 -16.65
C ARG A 279 -6.48 12.52 -15.44
N ALA A 280 -7.06 11.78 -14.48
CA ALA A 280 -7.58 12.38 -13.26
C ALA A 280 -6.47 13.06 -12.44
N TYR A 281 -5.31 12.43 -12.30
CA TYR A 281 -4.17 13.08 -11.66
C TYR A 281 -3.74 14.34 -12.41
N ARG A 282 -3.54 14.26 -13.73
CA ARG A 282 -3.10 15.42 -14.55
C ARG A 282 -4.09 16.60 -14.55
N ALA A 283 -5.39 16.33 -14.33
CA ALA A 283 -6.42 17.35 -14.28
C ALA A 283 -6.50 18.10 -12.93
N ALA A 284 -5.89 17.55 -11.88
CA ALA A 284 -5.92 18.10 -10.54
C ALA A 284 -4.75 19.07 -10.29
N ASP A 285 -4.98 20.07 -9.41
CA ASP A 285 -3.94 20.99 -8.95
C ASP A 285 -3.13 20.41 -7.78
N ALA A 286 -3.76 19.56 -6.96
CA ALA A 286 -3.10 18.82 -5.89
C ALA A 286 -3.85 17.53 -5.55
N LEU A 287 -3.09 16.47 -5.23
CA LEU A 287 -3.64 15.30 -4.56
C LEU A 287 -3.68 15.55 -3.05
N VAL A 288 -4.85 15.42 -2.44
CA VAL A 288 -5.01 15.45 -0.99
C VAL A 288 -5.20 14.03 -0.46
N PHE A 289 -4.29 13.61 0.42
CA PHE A 289 -4.25 12.27 0.99
C PHE A 289 -4.64 12.30 2.47
N PRO A 290 -5.90 12.05 2.81
CA PRO A 290 -6.40 12.23 4.17
C PRO A 290 -6.13 11.03 5.10
N SER A 291 -5.72 9.88 4.56
CA SER A 291 -5.50 8.64 5.31
C SER A 291 -4.48 8.80 6.45
N ARG A 292 -4.76 8.12 7.58
CA ARG A 292 -3.89 8.15 8.78
C ARG A 292 -3.12 6.85 9.01
N THR A 293 -3.43 5.79 8.26
CA THR A 293 -3.00 4.42 8.59
C THR A 293 -2.37 3.66 7.42
N ASP A 294 -2.17 4.31 6.27
CA ASP A 294 -1.54 3.66 5.13
C ASP A 294 -0.06 3.32 5.41
N THR A 295 0.36 2.16 4.90
CA THR A 295 1.73 1.69 5.07
C THR A 295 2.69 2.28 4.04
N PHE A 296 2.20 2.77 2.90
CA PHE A 296 3.01 3.40 1.85
C PHE A 296 2.23 4.45 1.04
N GLY A 297 1.14 4.06 0.35
CA GLY A 297 0.32 4.98 -0.45
C GLY A 297 0.77 5.09 -1.91
N LEU A 298 0.53 4.05 -2.72
CA LEU A 298 0.87 4.06 -4.16
C LEU A 298 0.27 5.25 -4.92
N VAL A 299 -0.90 5.72 -4.53
CA VAL A 299 -1.57 6.89 -5.13
C VAL A 299 -0.75 8.18 -5.02
N LEU A 300 0.13 8.28 -4.01
CA LEU A 300 1.07 9.41 -3.88
C LEU A 300 2.08 9.38 -5.03
N LEU A 301 2.68 8.21 -5.29
CA LEU A 301 3.61 8.04 -6.40
C LEU A 301 2.96 8.23 -7.77
N GLU A 302 1.71 7.76 -7.94
CA GLU A 302 0.94 7.92 -9.18
C GLU A 302 0.68 9.40 -9.47
N ALA A 303 0.30 10.18 -8.45
CA ALA A 303 0.11 11.62 -8.57
C ALA A 303 1.43 12.33 -8.92
N LEU A 304 2.49 12.09 -8.16
CA LEU A 304 3.81 12.67 -8.39
C LEU A 304 4.34 12.32 -9.79
N ALA A 305 4.16 11.08 -10.23
CA ALA A 305 4.57 10.64 -11.56
C ALA A 305 3.82 11.37 -12.69
N CYS A 306 2.57 11.83 -12.43
CA CYS A 306 1.79 12.67 -13.33
C CYS A 306 2.14 14.17 -13.23
N GLY A 307 3.04 14.56 -12.33
CA GLY A 307 3.38 15.95 -12.07
C GLY A 307 2.42 16.66 -11.10
N THR A 308 1.59 15.90 -10.37
CA THR A 308 0.61 16.44 -9.43
C THR A 308 1.18 16.44 -8.03
N PRO A 309 1.34 17.61 -7.36
CA PRO A 309 1.87 17.70 -6.02
C PRO A 309 0.94 17.08 -4.98
N VAL A 310 1.52 16.64 -3.86
CA VAL A 310 0.82 15.90 -2.82
C VAL A 310 0.68 16.74 -1.55
N ALA A 311 -0.53 16.71 -0.97
CA ALA A 311 -0.81 17.21 0.37
C ALA A 311 -1.20 16.07 1.30
N ALA A 312 -0.54 15.91 2.43
CA ALA A 312 -0.84 14.83 3.36
C ALA A 312 -0.52 15.22 4.82
N ARG A 313 -1.01 14.41 5.76
CA ARG A 313 -0.53 14.48 7.14
C ARG A 313 0.83 13.80 7.27
N PRO A 314 1.68 14.22 8.24
CA PRO A 314 2.99 13.61 8.49
C PRO A 314 2.85 12.24 9.18
N VAL A 315 2.27 11.28 8.46
CA VAL A 315 2.11 9.88 8.90
C VAL A 315 2.98 8.96 8.04
N ALA A 316 3.11 7.70 8.43
CA ALA A 316 4.07 6.74 7.89
C ALA A 316 4.22 6.77 6.35
N GLY A 317 3.18 6.49 5.58
CA GLY A 317 3.29 6.43 4.12
C GLY A 317 3.78 7.74 3.48
N PRO A 318 3.07 8.88 3.69
CA PRO A 318 3.49 10.18 3.18
C PRO A 318 4.89 10.63 3.63
N LEU A 319 5.27 10.40 4.90
CA LEU A 319 6.62 10.71 5.39
C LEU A 319 7.69 9.95 4.60
N ASP A 320 7.46 8.66 4.35
CA ASP A 320 8.44 7.82 3.67
C ASP A 320 8.48 8.07 2.14
N VAL A 321 7.32 8.38 1.54
CA VAL A 321 7.24 8.70 0.10
C VAL A 321 7.89 10.05 -0.19
N LEU A 322 7.71 11.06 0.68
CA LEU A 322 8.28 12.39 0.49
C LEU A 322 9.64 12.56 1.17
N ASP A 323 10.24 11.50 1.71
CA ASP A 323 11.59 11.56 2.27
C ASP A 323 12.62 11.94 1.20
N GLY A 324 13.42 12.96 1.48
CA GLY A 324 14.38 13.53 0.55
C GLY A 324 13.74 14.20 -0.68
N ALA A 325 12.45 14.55 -0.61
CA ALA A 325 11.81 15.37 -1.63
C ALA A 325 12.29 16.83 -1.53
N GLY A 326 12.60 17.40 -2.68
CA GLY A 326 12.88 18.82 -2.81
C GLY A 326 11.61 19.68 -2.66
N PRO A 327 11.77 21.01 -2.65
CA PRO A 327 10.64 21.92 -2.66
C PRO A 327 9.76 21.69 -3.89
N GLY A 328 8.46 21.95 -3.74
CA GLY A 328 7.48 21.81 -4.84
C GLY A 328 6.94 20.40 -5.07
N VAL A 329 7.46 19.36 -4.41
CA VAL A 329 6.97 17.98 -4.59
C VAL A 329 5.68 17.75 -3.79
N GLY A 330 5.58 18.33 -2.60
CA GLY A 330 4.40 18.18 -1.77
C GLY A 330 4.54 18.88 -0.43
N ALA A 331 3.47 18.85 0.34
CA ALA A 331 3.39 19.46 1.66
C ALA A 331 2.85 18.48 2.69
N LEU A 332 3.56 18.37 3.80
CA LEU A 332 3.15 17.61 4.98
C LEU A 332 2.78 18.57 6.11
N ASP A 333 1.59 18.41 6.68
CA ASP A 333 1.16 19.18 7.84
C ASP A 333 0.10 18.40 8.64
N ALA A 334 0.06 18.63 9.96
CA ALA A 334 -1.01 18.13 10.82
C ALA A 334 -2.36 18.74 10.43
N ASP A 335 -2.36 20.04 10.06
CA ASP A 335 -3.47 20.70 9.39
C ASP A 335 -3.43 20.39 7.88
N LEU A 336 -4.34 19.50 7.48
CA LEU A 336 -4.43 19.09 6.08
C LEU A 336 -4.90 20.23 5.15
N THR A 337 -5.59 21.25 5.68
CA THR A 337 -5.95 22.46 4.91
C THR A 337 -4.69 23.22 4.53
N ALA A 338 -3.83 23.48 5.50
CA ALA A 338 -2.54 24.15 5.28
C ALA A 338 -1.65 23.37 4.30
N ALA A 339 -1.58 22.04 4.45
CA ALA A 339 -0.87 21.19 3.51
C ALA A 339 -1.43 21.31 2.07
N ALA A 340 -2.77 21.25 1.92
CA ALA A 340 -3.44 21.32 0.61
C ALA A 340 -3.19 22.67 -0.09
N LEU A 341 -3.27 23.76 0.63
CA LEU A 341 -3.02 25.10 0.08
C LEU A 341 -1.55 25.30 -0.31
N ARG A 342 -0.60 24.81 0.50
CA ARG A 342 0.83 24.85 0.14
C ARG A 342 1.16 24.00 -1.09
N ALA A 343 0.48 22.86 -1.25
CA ALA A 343 0.71 21.99 -2.39
C ALA A 343 0.33 22.63 -3.74
N LEU A 344 -0.53 23.66 -3.75
CA LEU A 344 -0.87 24.41 -4.97
C LEU A 344 0.35 25.14 -5.61
N GLY A 345 1.37 25.45 -4.80
CA GLY A 345 2.64 26.01 -5.28
C GLY A 345 3.64 24.94 -5.75
N GLY A 346 3.18 23.73 -6.04
CA GLY A 346 4.04 22.63 -6.44
C GLY A 346 4.64 22.80 -7.85
N ASP A 347 5.76 22.08 -8.05
CA ASP A 347 6.46 22.01 -9.32
C ASP A 347 6.23 20.63 -9.98
N PRO A 348 5.52 20.56 -11.11
CA PRO A 348 5.27 19.29 -11.81
C PRO A 348 6.54 18.53 -12.22
N ALA A 349 7.61 19.26 -12.59
CA ALA A 349 8.88 18.64 -12.97
C ALA A 349 9.58 18.03 -11.76
N ALA A 350 9.60 18.72 -10.62
CA ALA A 350 10.13 18.19 -9.35
C ALA A 350 9.32 16.99 -8.87
N CYS A 351 7.99 17.02 -8.96
CA CYS A 351 7.13 15.87 -8.65
C CYS A 351 7.52 14.65 -9.48
N ARG A 352 7.63 14.82 -10.79
CA ARG A 352 8.01 13.75 -11.72
C ARG A 352 9.39 13.19 -11.41
N ALA A 353 10.40 14.04 -11.26
CA ALA A 353 11.77 13.64 -10.93
C ALA A 353 11.83 12.84 -9.61
N HIS A 354 11.04 13.26 -8.60
CA HIS A 354 10.95 12.53 -7.35
C HIS A 354 10.33 11.13 -7.52
N ALA A 355 9.25 11.00 -8.30
CA ALA A 355 8.58 9.73 -8.56
C ALA A 355 9.48 8.74 -9.32
N GLU A 356 10.39 9.20 -10.18
CA GLU A 356 11.33 8.38 -10.94
C GLU A 356 12.31 7.59 -10.08
N ARG A 357 12.44 7.95 -8.80
CA ARG A 357 13.21 7.19 -7.80
C ARG A 357 12.54 5.87 -7.41
N PHE A 358 11.26 5.69 -7.74
CA PHE A 358 10.43 4.56 -7.34
C PHE A 358 10.03 3.73 -8.56
N THR A 359 10.82 2.73 -8.91
CA THR A 359 10.58 1.92 -10.11
C THR A 359 10.20 0.48 -9.76
N TRP A 360 9.36 -0.15 -10.59
CA TRP A 360 9.03 -1.56 -10.43
C TRP A 360 10.23 -2.49 -10.64
N PRO A 361 11.16 -2.22 -11.59
CA PRO A 361 12.41 -3.01 -11.68
C PRO A 361 13.24 -3.00 -10.40
N ALA A 362 13.41 -1.82 -9.75
CA ALA A 362 14.13 -1.74 -8.48
C ALA A 362 13.39 -2.48 -7.35
N CYS A 363 12.05 -2.36 -7.29
CA CYS A 363 11.21 -3.10 -6.35
C CYS A 363 11.34 -4.61 -6.53
N ALA A 364 11.34 -5.10 -7.77
CA ALA A 364 11.50 -6.52 -8.11
C ALA A 364 12.92 -7.04 -7.77
N ALA A 365 13.94 -6.24 -8.02
CA ALA A 365 15.32 -6.58 -7.64
C ALA A 365 15.47 -6.75 -6.12
N GLN A 366 14.90 -5.83 -5.33
CA GLN A 366 14.85 -5.95 -3.86
C GLN A 366 14.07 -7.20 -3.42
N PHE A 367 12.95 -7.49 -4.07
CA PHE A 367 12.16 -8.69 -3.79
C PHE A 367 13.00 -9.95 -3.99
N LEU A 368 13.67 -10.10 -5.13
CA LEU A 368 14.51 -11.24 -5.44
C LEU A 368 15.68 -11.38 -4.47
N ALA A 369 16.35 -10.28 -4.11
CA ALA A 369 17.45 -10.27 -3.16
C ALA A 369 17.02 -10.69 -1.75
N ASN A 370 15.77 -10.42 -1.39
CA ASN A 370 15.20 -10.76 -0.09
C ASN A 370 14.67 -12.21 0.00
N LEU A 371 14.48 -12.89 -1.14
CA LEU A 371 14.01 -14.27 -1.14
C LEU A 371 15.11 -15.22 -0.61
N VAL A 372 14.68 -16.21 0.15
CA VAL A 372 15.53 -17.28 0.65
C VAL A 372 15.27 -18.57 -0.12
N PRO A 373 16.24 -19.49 -0.22
CA PRO A 373 15.98 -20.83 -0.73
C PRO A 373 14.88 -21.52 0.07
N ALA A 374 13.99 -22.22 -0.62
CA ALA A 374 12.96 -23.05 0.01
C ALA A 374 13.57 -24.31 0.63
N TRP A 375 14.60 -24.81 0.02
CA TRP A 375 15.30 -26.04 0.42
C TRP A 375 16.74 -25.70 0.72
N GLY A 376 17.20 -26.06 1.89
CA GLY A 376 18.57 -25.85 2.37
C GLY A 376 19.36 -27.13 2.42
#